data_ff80577ba7cb9b34dbc0c56dfb5c6003
#
_entry.id   ff80577ba7cb9b34dbc0c56dfb5c6003
#
_cell.length_a   1.000
_cell.length_b   1.000
_cell.length_c   1.000
_cell.angle_alpha   90.00
_cell.angle_beta   90.00
_cell.angle_gamma   90.00
#
_symmetry.space_group_name_H-M   'P 1'
#
loop_
_entity.id
_entity.type
_entity.pdbx_description
1 polymer ?
#
loop_
_entity_poly.entity_id
_entity_poly.type
_entity_poly.pdbx_seq_one_letter_code
_entity_poly.pdbx_strand_id
1 'polypeptide(L)'
;MSGEFHLSIVGLPSSGKTTFLAALWHMVREHGSTTLLSFDSLSQDNYEHLNALAKRWRSGKTQQRTQVSGAKDVTMRLKDATGQQVTVSFPDLPGEDFARMWERRELDKSMLGTLTAPALVLLVNGDTIRMPDWVVERMGLMKRMRMEPPEAELEDWSADLAPTQVKIVDLLQMLMSGDLYVGERRLALLISAWDQVEEEEQ
;
A
#
# COMPACT_ATOMS: atom_id res chain seq x y z
N MET A 1 19.64 -23.67 9.57
CA MET A 1 18.33 -23.71 8.90
C MET A 1 18.06 -22.28 8.42
N SER A 2 18.31 -21.97 7.18
CA SER A 2 17.98 -20.67 6.58
C SER A 2 16.46 -20.65 6.36
N GLY A 3 15.73 -20.05 7.30
CA GLY A 3 14.29 -19.87 7.15
C GLY A 3 14.04 -18.88 6.01
N GLU A 4 13.19 -19.23 5.08
CA GLU A 4 12.66 -18.30 4.07
C GLU A 4 11.91 -17.17 4.80
N PHE A 5 12.28 -15.93 4.54
CA PHE A 5 11.64 -14.77 5.15
C PHE A 5 10.54 -14.25 4.23
N HIS A 6 9.32 -14.23 4.72
CA HIS A 6 8.16 -13.75 3.96
C HIS A 6 7.80 -12.33 4.35
N LEU A 7 7.57 -11.50 3.34
CA LEU A 7 7.21 -10.09 3.46
C LEU A 7 6.04 -9.78 2.52
N SER A 8 5.02 -9.11 3.01
CA SER A 8 3.91 -8.60 2.18
C SER A 8 3.89 -7.08 2.13
N ILE A 9 3.65 -6.54 0.93
CA ILE A 9 3.53 -5.11 0.69
C ILE A 9 2.05 -4.74 0.70
N VAL A 10 1.62 -3.98 1.68
CA VAL A 10 0.23 -3.55 1.87
C VAL A 10 0.12 -2.03 1.84
N GLY A 11 -1.09 -1.51 1.72
CA GLY A 11 -1.36 -0.07 1.76
C GLY A 11 -2.70 0.27 1.15
N LEU A 12 -3.17 1.46 1.44
CA LEU A 12 -4.44 1.99 0.95
C LEU A 12 -4.46 2.08 -0.59
N PRO A 13 -5.62 2.17 -1.24
CA PRO A 13 -5.70 2.55 -2.65
C PRO A 13 -4.90 3.81 -2.92
N SER A 14 -4.21 3.86 -4.07
CA SER A 14 -3.35 4.98 -4.49
C SER A 14 -2.11 5.23 -3.61
N SER A 15 -1.74 4.32 -2.72
CA SER A 15 -0.53 4.47 -1.87
C SER A 15 0.81 4.25 -2.60
N GLY A 16 0.81 4.04 -3.91
CA GLY A 16 2.04 3.87 -4.69
C GLY A 16 2.55 2.43 -4.79
N LYS A 17 1.82 1.41 -4.33
CA LYS A 17 2.23 -0.01 -4.38
C LYS A 17 2.72 -0.45 -5.76
N THR A 18 1.94 -0.17 -6.80
CA THR A 18 2.27 -0.55 -8.19
C THR A 18 3.51 0.19 -8.71
N THR A 19 3.68 1.46 -8.31
CA THR A 19 4.88 2.24 -8.63
C THR A 19 6.10 1.67 -7.93
N PHE A 20 5.98 1.33 -6.66
CA PHE A 20 7.04 0.69 -5.88
C PHE A 20 7.43 -0.67 -6.47
N LEU A 21 6.44 -1.49 -6.85
CA LEU A 21 6.67 -2.77 -7.52
C LEU A 21 7.44 -2.60 -8.83
N ALA A 22 7.05 -1.62 -9.65
CA ALA A 22 7.74 -1.32 -10.92
C ALA A 22 9.20 -0.91 -10.71
N ALA A 23 9.45 -0.03 -9.72
CA ALA A 23 10.79 0.41 -9.34
C ALA A 23 11.64 -0.73 -8.77
N LEU A 24 11.08 -1.52 -7.85
CA LEU A 24 11.76 -2.68 -7.27
C LEU A 24 12.14 -3.68 -8.35
N TRP A 25 11.20 -4.03 -9.24
CA TRP A 25 11.47 -4.94 -10.35
C TRP A 25 12.61 -4.45 -11.24
N HIS A 26 12.58 -3.17 -11.61
CA HIS A 26 13.66 -2.57 -12.40
C HIS A 26 15.01 -2.67 -11.70
N MET A 27 15.08 -2.29 -10.43
CA MET A 27 16.32 -2.29 -9.65
C MET A 27 16.91 -3.69 -9.49
N VAL A 28 16.11 -4.68 -9.11
CA VAL A 28 16.64 -6.03 -8.86
C VAL A 28 17.01 -6.78 -10.14
N ARG A 29 16.42 -6.40 -11.29
CA ARG A 29 16.72 -7.01 -12.60
C ARG A 29 17.89 -6.35 -13.33
N GLU A 30 17.92 -5.03 -13.37
CA GLU A 30 18.90 -4.28 -14.17
C GLU A 30 20.10 -3.80 -13.34
N HIS A 31 19.93 -3.65 -12.03
CA HIS A 31 20.95 -3.12 -11.14
C HIS A 31 21.29 -4.04 -9.96
N GLY A 32 21.04 -5.34 -10.08
CA GLY A 32 21.22 -6.32 -9.00
C GLY A 32 22.66 -6.36 -8.41
N SER A 33 23.66 -5.87 -9.14
CA SER A 33 25.04 -5.76 -8.63
C SER A 33 25.26 -4.60 -7.66
N THR A 34 24.35 -3.61 -7.65
CA THR A 34 24.45 -2.41 -6.80
C THR A 34 23.42 -2.41 -5.66
N THR A 35 22.52 -3.39 -5.64
CA THR A 35 21.49 -3.53 -4.61
C THR A 35 21.89 -4.61 -3.59
N LEU A 36 21.42 -4.46 -2.35
CA LEU A 36 21.62 -5.46 -1.29
C LEU A 36 20.88 -6.78 -1.59
N LEU A 37 19.80 -6.71 -2.38
CA LEU A 37 18.99 -7.85 -2.78
C LEU A 37 19.08 -8.01 -4.30
N SER A 38 19.23 -9.25 -4.76
CA SER A 38 19.21 -9.62 -6.17
C SER A 38 17.99 -10.47 -6.48
N PHE A 39 17.53 -10.42 -7.72
CA PHE A 39 16.43 -11.25 -8.19
C PHE A 39 16.85 -12.74 -8.21
N ASP A 40 15.97 -13.61 -7.71
CA ASP A 40 16.12 -15.05 -7.76
C ASP A 40 15.06 -15.69 -8.68
N SER A 41 13.77 -15.60 -8.34
CA SER A 41 12.70 -16.18 -9.14
C SER A 41 11.35 -15.50 -8.95
N LEU A 42 10.39 -15.78 -9.86
CA LEU A 42 8.98 -15.43 -9.71
C LEU A 42 8.16 -16.69 -9.46
N SER A 43 7.16 -16.59 -8.58
CA SER A 43 6.26 -17.72 -8.28
C SER A 43 5.24 -17.99 -9.38
N GLN A 44 4.95 -16.98 -10.21
CA GLN A 44 4.02 -17.05 -11.35
C GLN A 44 4.64 -16.38 -12.55
N ASP A 45 4.15 -16.69 -13.75
CA ASP A 45 4.66 -16.09 -14.99
C ASP A 45 4.10 -14.67 -15.17
N ASN A 46 4.61 -13.77 -14.36
CA ASN A 46 4.25 -12.34 -14.34
C ASN A 46 5.31 -11.45 -15.02
N TYR A 47 6.27 -12.05 -15.75
CA TYR A 47 7.37 -11.32 -16.38
C TYR A 47 6.90 -10.22 -17.33
N GLU A 48 5.95 -10.52 -18.20
CA GLU A 48 5.43 -9.55 -19.16
C GLU A 48 4.77 -8.37 -18.46
N HIS A 49 3.95 -8.66 -17.43
CA HIS A 49 3.29 -7.64 -16.62
C HIS A 49 4.31 -6.73 -15.94
N LEU A 50 5.28 -7.30 -15.24
CA LEU A 50 6.31 -6.54 -14.52
C LEU A 50 7.21 -5.73 -15.47
N ASN A 51 7.57 -6.28 -16.63
CA ASN A 51 8.32 -5.57 -17.64
C ASN A 51 7.54 -4.37 -18.20
N ALA A 52 6.23 -4.53 -18.40
CA ALA A 52 5.35 -3.44 -18.85
C ALA A 52 5.27 -2.33 -17.78
N LEU A 53 5.11 -2.68 -16.50
CA LEU A 53 5.10 -1.73 -15.38
C LEU A 53 6.44 -0.97 -15.30
N ALA A 54 7.57 -1.67 -15.33
CA ALA A 54 8.89 -1.06 -15.27
C ALA A 54 9.17 -0.14 -16.46
N LYS A 55 8.79 -0.56 -17.68
CA LYS A 55 8.92 0.28 -18.88
C LYS A 55 8.11 1.55 -18.77
N ARG A 56 6.89 1.47 -18.25
CA ARG A 56 6.02 2.63 -18.02
C ARG A 56 6.63 3.57 -16.97
N TRP A 57 7.10 3.02 -15.85
CA TRP A 57 7.77 3.76 -14.79
C TRP A 57 9.01 4.51 -15.30
N ARG A 58 9.92 3.84 -16.01
CA ARG A 58 11.12 4.47 -16.60
C ARG A 58 10.80 5.61 -17.58
N SER A 59 9.66 5.55 -18.26
CA SER A 59 9.23 6.61 -19.18
C SER A 59 8.56 7.80 -18.50
N GLY A 60 8.53 7.85 -17.16
CA GLY A 60 7.88 8.92 -16.39
C GLY A 60 6.36 8.96 -16.53
N LYS A 61 5.74 7.87 -17.04
CA LYS A 61 4.29 7.81 -17.21
C LYS A 61 3.63 7.31 -15.93
N THR A 62 2.53 7.96 -15.55
CA THR A 62 1.69 7.54 -14.41
C THR A 62 1.24 6.09 -14.57
N GLN A 63 1.34 5.29 -13.51
CA GLN A 63 0.78 3.94 -13.49
C GLN A 63 -0.75 4.01 -13.61
N GLN A 64 -1.31 3.06 -14.34
CA GLN A 64 -2.77 2.94 -14.40
C GLN A 64 -3.29 2.36 -13.10
N ARG A 65 -4.51 2.77 -12.70
CA ARG A 65 -5.19 2.11 -11.58
C ARG A 65 -5.37 0.63 -11.90
N THR A 66 -5.13 -0.22 -10.92
CA THR A 66 -5.41 -1.64 -11.02
C THR A 66 -6.90 -1.84 -11.26
N GLN A 67 -7.24 -2.48 -12.37
CA GLN A 67 -8.62 -2.84 -12.70
C GLN A 67 -8.91 -4.25 -12.19
N VAL A 68 -10.15 -4.52 -11.79
CA VAL A 68 -10.60 -5.83 -11.30
C VAL A 68 -10.23 -6.99 -12.24
N SER A 69 -10.30 -6.75 -13.55
CA SER A 69 -9.96 -7.76 -14.57
C SER A 69 -8.46 -7.98 -14.80
N GLY A 70 -7.62 -7.14 -14.23
CA GLY A 70 -6.16 -7.15 -14.43
C GLY A 70 -5.35 -7.31 -13.14
N ALA A 71 -6.02 -7.44 -12.00
CA ALA A 71 -5.38 -7.67 -10.71
C ALA A 71 -4.58 -8.97 -10.74
N LYS A 72 -3.28 -8.89 -10.50
CA LYS A 72 -2.39 -10.05 -10.44
C LYS A 72 -1.55 -9.95 -9.18
N ASP A 73 -1.73 -10.90 -8.29
CA ASP A 73 -0.80 -11.06 -7.17
C ASP A 73 0.59 -11.36 -7.72
N VAL A 74 1.55 -10.57 -7.29
CA VAL A 74 2.95 -10.78 -7.66
C VAL A 74 3.71 -11.28 -6.43
N THR A 75 4.33 -12.43 -6.56
CA THR A 75 5.25 -12.96 -5.55
C THR A 75 6.60 -13.21 -6.19
N MET A 76 7.62 -12.50 -5.70
CA MET A 76 8.99 -12.65 -6.16
C MET A 76 9.91 -13.12 -5.03
N ARG A 77 10.89 -13.95 -5.38
CA ARG A 77 11.97 -14.34 -4.50
C ARG A 77 13.19 -13.50 -4.81
N LEU A 78 13.74 -12.93 -3.76
CA LEU A 78 14.97 -12.18 -3.76
C LEU A 78 15.98 -12.90 -2.86
N LYS A 79 17.25 -12.65 -3.09
CA LYS A 79 18.34 -13.17 -2.25
C LYS A 79 19.36 -12.07 -1.94
N ASP A 80 19.91 -12.11 -0.75
CA ASP A 80 21.00 -11.25 -0.36
C ASP A 80 22.37 -11.83 -0.77
N ALA A 81 23.44 -11.11 -0.45
CA ALA A 81 24.81 -11.53 -0.74
C ALA A 81 25.24 -12.80 0.01
N THR A 82 24.54 -13.17 1.10
CA THR A 82 24.79 -14.40 1.88
C THR A 82 24.01 -15.60 1.34
N GLY A 83 23.12 -15.39 0.36
CA GLY A 83 22.22 -16.41 -0.17
C GLY A 83 20.95 -16.60 0.65
N GLN A 84 20.69 -15.75 1.65
CA GLN A 84 19.42 -15.76 2.37
C GLN A 84 18.28 -15.31 1.45
N GLN A 85 17.21 -16.11 1.42
CA GLN A 85 16.06 -15.85 0.56
C GLN A 85 15.00 -15.03 1.29
N VAL A 86 14.42 -14.08 0.55
CA VAL A 86 13.29 -13.25 0.96
C VAL A 86 12.20 -13.38 -0.09
N THR A 87 11.03 -13.84 0.31
CA THR A 87 9.84 -13.85 -0.54
C THR A 87 9.05 -12.57 -0.30
N VAL A 88 8.89 -11.76 -1.35
CA VAL A 88 8.15 -10.50 -1.33
C VAL A 88 6.86 -10.69 -2.10
N SER A 89 5.74 -10.47 -1.44
CA SER A 89 4.40 -10.59 -2.02
C SER A 89 3.73 -9.21 -2.13
N PHE A 90 3.15 -8.95 -3.29
CA PHE A 90 2.37 -7.76 -3.58
C PHE A 90 0.93 -8.21 -3.85
N PRO A 91 0.05 -8.16 -2.86
CA PRO A 91 -1.37 -8.36 -3.09
C PRO A 91 -1.90 -7.18 -3.92
N ASP A 92 -2.31 -7.46 -5.14
CA ASP A 92 -2.88 -6.44 -6.02
C ASP A 92 -4.40 -6.34 -5.77
N LEU A 93 -4.75 -5.68 -4.66
CA LEU A 93 -6.12 -5.41 -4.29
C LEU A 93 -6.66 -4.21 -5.09
N PRO A 94 -7.61 -4.42 -6.01
CA PRO A 94 -8.38 -3.34 -6.59
C PRO A 94 -9.03 -2.47 -5.52
N GLY A 95 -9.27 -1.19 -5.81
CA GLY A 95 -9.87 -0.27 -4.84
C GLY A 95 -11.23 -0.74 -4.31
N GLU A 96 -12.02 -1.42 -5.16
CA GLU A 96 -13.32 -1.98 -4.79
C GLU A 96 -13.20 -3.16 -3.83
N ASP A 97 -12.18 -4.00 -3.99
CA ASP A 97 -11.91 -5.11 -3.06
C ASP A 97 -11.43 -4.57 -1.71
N PHE A 98 -10.62 -3.51 -1.74
CA PHE A 98 -10.23 -2.81 -0.52
C PHE A 98 -11.45 -2.20 0.18
N ALA A 99 -12.37 -1.55 -0.55
CA ALA A 99 -13.59 -1.00 0.02
C ALA A 99 -14.46 -2.10 0.65
N ARG A 100 -14.65 -3.23 -0.01
CA ARG A 100 -15.37 -4.39 0.55
C ARG A 100 -14.72 -4.93 1.82
N MET A 101 -13.40 -5.07 1.80
CA MET A 101 -12.62 -5.50 2.96
C MET A 101 -12.82 -4.55 4.14
N TRP A 102 -12.81 -3.24 3.88
CA TRP A 102 -12.93 -2.22 4.91
C TRP A 102 -14.38 -2.09 5.45
N GLU A 103 -15.37 -2.01 4.55
CA GLU A 103 -16.78 -1.79 4.91
C GLU A 103 -17.47 -3.05 5.43
N ARG A 104 -17.18 -4.21 4.83
CA ARG A 104 -17.90 -5.46 5.08
C ARG A 104 -17.10 -6.50 5.82
N ARG A 105 -15.82 -6.28 6.02
CA ARG A 105 -14.88 -7.27 6.58
C ARG A 105 -14.82 -8.56 5.74
N GLU A 106 -15.06 -8.44 4.43
CA GLU A 106 -15.00 -9.54 3.49
C GLU A 106 -13.62 -9.54 2.81
N LEU A 107 -12.97 -10.68 2.78
CA LEU A 107 -11.70 -10.89 2.13
C LEU A 107 -11.77 -12.15 1.27
N ASP A 108 -11.24 -12.09 0.05
CA ASP A 108 -11.09 -13.26 -0.77
C ASP A 108 -10.10 -14.24 -0.15
N LYS A 109 -10.45 -15.53 -0.09
CA LYS A 109 -9.61 -16.57 0.51
C LYS A 109 -8.24 -16.71 -0.17
N SER A 110 -8.14 -16.38 -1.46
CA SER A 110 -6.87 -16.38 -2.20
C SER A 110 -5.84 -15.42 -1.61
N MET A 111 -6.30 -14.34 -0.96
CA MET A 111 -5.45 -13.32 -0.34
C MET A 111 -4.91 -13.71 1.04
N LEU A 112 -5.51 -14.71 1.70
CA LEU A 112 -5.10 -15.11 3.06
C LEU A 112 -3.61 -15.45 3.12
N GLY A 113 -3.11 -16.26 2.18
CA GLY A 113 -1.71 -16.66 2.15
C GLY A 113 -0.72 -15.49 2.06
N THR A 114 -1.08 -14.47 1.29
CA THR A 114 -0.26 -13.27 1.12
C THR A 114 -0.34 -12.34 2.34
N LEU A 115 -1.53 -12.16 2.89
CA LEU A 115 -1.76 -11.25 4.02
C LEU A 115 -1.36 -11.83 5.39
N THR A 116 -1.08 -13.14 5.48
CA THR A 116 -0.55 -13.80 6.70
C THR A 116 0.98 -13.79 6.79
N ALA A 117 1.68 -13.00 5.98
CA ALA A 117 3.13 -12.86 6.08
C ALA A 117 3.58 -12.33 7.45
N PRO A 118 4.69 -12.85 8.03
CA PRO A 118 5.20 -12.43 9.33
C PRO A 118 5.83 -11.03 9.33
N ALA A 119 6.06 -10.45 8.15
CA ALA A 119 6.52 -9.07 7.99
C ALA A 119 5.65 -8.33 6.97
N LEU A 120 5.43 -7.06 7.24
CA LEU A 120 4.63 -6.17 6.42
C LEU A 120 5.42 -4.90 6.09
N VAL A 121 5.28 -4.44 4.86
CA VAL A 121 5.63 -3.08 4.47
C VAL A 121 4.33 -2.35 4.16
N LEU A 122 4.01 -1.33 4.94
CA LEU A 122 2.85 -0.48 4.74
C LEU A 122 3.26 0.75 3.94
N LEU A 123 2.68 0.91 2.74
CA LEU A 123 2.84 2.13 1.96
C LEU A 123 1.71 3.12 2.26
N VAL A 124 2.12 4.36 2.53
CA VAL A 124 1.23 5.51 2.72
C VAL A 124 1.63 6.59 1.71
N ASN A 125 0.66 7.18 1.03
CA ASN A 125 0.92 8.29 0.13
C ASN A 125 0.91 9.60 0.92
N GLY A 126 2.05 10.31 0.96
CA GLY A 126 2.20 11.57 1.68
C GLY A 126 1.37 12.72 1.10
N ASP A 127 1.21 12.74 -0.22
CA ASP A 127 0.47 13.80 -0.94
C ASP A 127 -1.06 13.74 -0.73
N THR A 128 -1.60 12.55 -0.42
CA THR A 128 -3.05 12.34 -0.34
C THR A 128 -3.55 12.03 1.06
N ILE A 129 -2.82 12.44 2.09
CA ILE A 129 -3.23 12.26 3.47
C ILE A 129 -4.46 13.14 3.75
N ARG A 130 -5.57 12.48 4.11
CA ARG A 130 -6.76 13.17 4.59
C ARG A 130 -6.72 13.21 6.11
N MET A 131 -6.47 14.40 6.67
CA MET A 131 -6.47 14.62 8.11
C MET A 131 -7.90 14.58 8.67
N PRO A 132 -8.10 14.16 9.93
CA PRO A 132 -9.38 14.31 10.59
C PRO A 132 -9.71 15.80 10.74
N ASP A 133 -10.89 16.19 10.28
CA ASP A 133 -11.39 17.57 10.48
C ASP A 133 -12.20 17.62 11.79
N TRP A 134 -11.71 18.40 12.75
CA TRP A 134 -12.40 18.59 14.02
C TRP A 134 -13.49 19.65 13.85
N VAL A 135 -14.74 19.21 13.67
CA VAL A 135 -15.91 20.11 13.52
C VAL A 135 -15.95 21.18 14.58
N VAL A 136 -15.59 20.87 15.83
CA VAL A 136 -15.58 21.84 16.96
C VAL A 136 -14.52 22.92 16.74
N GLU A 137 -13.31 22.55 16.31
CA GLU A 137 -12.23 23.51 16.05
C GLU A 137 -12.54 24.37 14.84
N ARG A 138 -13.05 23.78 13.78
CA ARG A 138 -13.46 24.48 12.56
C ARG A 138 -14.58 25.49 12.88
N MET A 139 -15.60 25.09 13.60
CA MET A 139 -16.67 26.01 14.03
C MET A 139 -16.14 27.09 14.97
N GLY A 140 -15.23 26.76 15.87
CA GLY A 140 -14.57 27.73 16.75
C GLY A 140 -13.77 28.76 15.99
N LEU A 141 -13.02 28.35 14.96
CA LEU A 141 -12.25 29.22 14.09
C LEU A 141 -13.17 30.14 13.27
N MET A 142 -14.21 29.57 12.65
CA MET A 142 -15.21 30.33 11.89
C MET A 142 -15.89 31.40 12.73
N LYS A 143 -16.28 31.07 13.95
CA LYS A 143 -16.87 32.01 14.90
C LYS A 143 -15.91 33.16 15.25
N ARG A 144 -14.61 32.86 15.43
CA ARG A 144 -13.59 33.89 15.66
C ARG A 144 -13.39 34.81 14.44
N MET A 145 -13.44 34.22 13.25
CA MET A 145 -13.30 34.95 11.99
C MET A 145 -14.60 35.68 11.55
N ARG A 146 -15.69 35.55 12.31
CA ARG A 146 -17.04 36.06 11.98
C ARG A 146 -17.54 35.59 10.63
N MET A 147 -17.17 34.37 10.25
CA MET A 147 -17.66 33.70 9.05
C MET A 147 -18.90 32.88 9.42
N GLU A 148 -19.94 32.97 8.59
CA GLU A 148 -21.06 32.03 8.70
C GLU A 148 -20.58 30.63 8.26
N PRO A 149 -20.97 29.56 9.01
CA PRO A 149 -20.69 28.21 8.56
C PRO A 149 -21.34 28.03 7.18
N PRO A 150 -20.64 27.40 6.22
CA PRO A 150 -21.27 27.09 4.95
C PRO A 150 -22.51 26.24 5.25
N GLU A 151 -23.62 26.48 4.53
CA GLU A 151 -24.70 25.51 4.47
C GLU A 151 -24.11 24.22 3.91
N ALA A 152 -23.62 23.37 4.80
CA ALA A 152 -23.09 22.08 4.42
C ALA A 152 -24.29 21.23 3.95
N GLU A 153 -24.38 20.99 2.66
CA GLU A 153 -25.11 19.83 2.19
C GLU A 153 -24.48 18.65 2.93
N LEU A 154 -25.26 17.98 3.78
CA LEU A 154 -24.81 16.80 4.49
C LEU A 154 -24.57 15.72 3.43
N GLU A 155 -23.33 15.54 3.03
CA GLU A 155 -22.95 14.38 2.22
C GLU A 155 -23.22 13.12 3.04
N ASP A 156 -23.91 12.16 2.44
CA ASP A 156 -24.06 10.84 3.03
C ASP A 156 -22.67 10.25 3.30
N TRP A 157 -22.50 9.71 4.49
CA TRP A 157 -21.22 9.12 4.88
C TRP A 157 -20.82 7.98 3.93
N SER A 158 -19.60 7.99 3.46
CA SER A 158 -18.99 6.89 2.71
C SER A 158 -17.60 6.56 3.29
N ALA A 159 -17.15 5.32 3.07
CA ALA A 159 -15.85 4.86 3.50
C ALA A 159 -14.69 5.72 2.92
N ASP A 160 -14.88 6.26 1.73
CA ASP A 160 -13.90 7.13 1.08
C ASP A 160 -13.70 8.46 1.82
N LEU A 161 -14.70 8.90 2.58
CA LEU A 161 -14.62 10.14 3.38
C LEU A 161 -13.84 9.97 4.67
N ALA A 162 -13.57 8.73 5.12
CA ALA A 162 -12.83 8.50 6.36
C ALA A 162 -11.40 9.05 6.28
N PRO A 163 -10.88 9.65 7.37
CA PRO A 163 -9.49 10.09 7.46
C PRO A 163 -8.50 8.97 7.19
N THR A 164 -7.34 9.31 6.62
CA THR A 164 -6.30 8.32 6.27
C THR A 164 -5.85 7.53 7.49
N GLN A 165 -5.69 8.18 8.64
CA GLN A 165 -5.29 7.53 9.90
C GLN A 165 -6.29 6.47 10.34
N VAL A 166 -7.60 6.75 10.21
CA VAL A 166 -8.65 5.78 10.56
C VAL A 166 -8.57 4.55 9.66
N LYS A 167 -8.41 4.74 8.35
CA LYS A 167 -8.26 3.65 7.38
C LYS A 167 -7.01 2.81 7.66
N ILE A 168 -5.89 3.44 8.01
CA ILE A 168 -4.64 2.74 8.34
C ILE A 168 -4.78 1.91 9.61
N VAL A 169 -5.30 2.52 10.69
CA VAL A 169 -5.50 1.82 11.96
C VAL A 169 -6.43 0.63 11.77
N ASP A 170 -7.52 0.81 11.05
CA ASP A 170 -8.47 -0.25 10.77
C ASP A 170 -7.84 -1.39 9.93
N LEU A 171 -7.08 -1.05 8.89
CA LEU A 171 -6.32 -2.05 8.10
C LEU A 171 -5.36 -2.85 8.99
N LEU A 172 -4.60 -2.19 9.85
CA LEU A 172 -3.66 -2.86 10.75
C LEU A 172 -4.39 -3.75 11.77
N GLN A 173 -5.50 -3.27 12.35
CA GLN A 173 -6.32 -4.07 13.26
C GLN A 173 -6.91 -5.31 12.57
N MET A 174 -7.38 -5.16 11.34
CA MET A 174 -7.87 -6.29 10.56
C MET A 174 -6.77 -7.32 10.32
N LEU A 175 -5.57 -6.88 9.93
CA LEU A 175 -4.41 -7.76 9.71
C LEU A 175 -3.93 -8.46 11.00
N MET A 176 -4.33 -7.97 12.16
CA MET A 176 -4.02 -8.53 13.49
C MET A 176 -5.20 -9.30 14.11
N SER A 177 -6.22 -9.63 13.34
CA SER A 177 -7.43 -10.28 13.84
C SER A 177 -7.87 -11.48 12.99
N GLY A 178 -8.71 -12.35 13.56
CA GLY A 178 -9.32 -13.48 12.88
C GLY A 178 -8.30 -14.41 12.18
N ASP A 179 -8.62 -14.82 10.96
CA ASP A 179 -7.80 -15.72 10.14
C ASP A 179 -6.50 -15.08 9.64
N LEU A 180 -6.35 -13.76 9.77
CA LEU A 180 -5.14 -13.03 9.40
C LEU A 180 -4.13 -12.92 10.55
N TYR A 181 -4.51 -13.31 11.77
CA TYR A 181 -3.63 -13.23 12.93
C TYR A 181 -2.56 -14.32 12.90
N VAL A 182 -1.30 -13.93 12.84
CA VAL A 182 -0.13 -14.83 12.84
C VAL A 182 0.83 -14.55 14.01
N GLY A 183 0.36 -13.85 15.04
CA GLY A 183 1.20 -13.41 16.15
C GLY A 183 1.85 -12.05 15.90
N GLU A 184 3.01 -11.82 16.52
CA GLU A 184 3.76 -10.58 16.33
C GLU A 184 4.30 -10.49 14.92
N ARG A 185 4.14 -9.30 14.30
CA ARG A 185 4.63 -8.99 12.95
C ARG A 185 5.67 -7.89 13.00
N ARG A 186 6.64 -7.96 12.10
CA ARG A 186 7.51 -6.83 11.81
C ARG A 186 6.80 -5.89 10.85
N LEU A 187 6.79 -4.59 11.15
CA LEU A 187 6.18 -3.57 10.32
C LEU A 187 7.24 -2.53 9.91
N ALA A 188 7.35 -2.28 8.61
CA ALA A 188 8.05 -1.13 8.06
C ALA A 188 7.02 -0.18 7.44
N LEU A 189 7.16 1.12 7.70
CA LEU A 189 6.34 2.17 7.10
C LEU A 189 7.15 2.86 6.00
N LEU A 190 6.59 2.92 4.79
CA LEU A 190 7.14 3.67 3.67
C LEU A 190 6.17 4.77 3.25
N ILE A 191 6.66 6.00 3.17
CA ILE A 191 5.89 7.14 2.68
C ILE A 191 6.28 7.37 1.22
N SER A 192 5.30 7.25 0.32
CA SER A 192 5.46 7.58 -1.10
C SER A 192 5.09 9.04 -1.38
N ALA A 193 5.47 9.55 -2.56
CA ALA A 193 5.21 10.94 -2.96
C ALA A 193 5.71 11.98 -1.92
N TRP A 194 6.80 11.68 -1.23
CA TRP A 194 7.39 12.56 -0.22
C TRP A 194 7.82 13.91 -0.80
N ASP A 195 8.24 13.91 -2.05
CA ASP A 195 8.62 15.09 -2.83
C ASP A 195 7.44 16.03 -3.15
N GLN A 196 6.21 15.57 -2.96
CA GLN A 196 5.00 16.40 -3.18
C GLN A 196 4.48 17.02 -1.88
N VAL A 197 5.00 16.60 -0.72
CA VAL A 197 4.61 17.16 0.58
C VAL A 197 5.30 18.50 0.76
N GLU A 198 4.54 19.54 1.14
CA GLU A 198 5.09 20.88 1.38
C GLU A 198 6.16 20.84 2.49
N GLU A 199 7.18 21.70 2.39
CA GLU A 199 8.30 21.73 3.35
C GLU A 199 7.85 21.96 4.80
N GLU A 200 6.73 22.68 5.02
CA GLU A 200 6.17 22.93 6.35
C GLU A 200 5.52 21.68 6.97
N GLU A 201 5.23 20.64 6.15
CA GLU A 201 4.60 19.41 6.57
C GLU A 201 5.60 18.24 6.63
N GLN A 202 6.81 18.40 6.12
CA GLN A 202 7.89 17.40 6.15
C GLN A 202 8.59 17.34 7.50
#